data_44619e3069992724d282db1345a08ad0
#
_entry.id   44619e3069992724d282db1345a08ad0
#
_cell.length_a   1.000
_cell.length_b   1.000
_cell.length_c   1.000
_cell.angle_alpha   90.00
_cell.angle_beta   90.00
_cell.angle_gamma   90.00
#
_symmetry.space_group_name_H-M   'P 1'
#
loop_
_entity.id
_entity.type
_entity.pdbx_description
1 polymer ?
#
loop_
_entity_poly.entity_id
_entity_poly.type
_entity_poly.pdbx_seq_one_letter_code
_entity_poly.pdbx_strand_id
1 'polypeptide(L)'
;MLIGKVVGYVVSTRKCDNLVGNKFMIVEPIPSLKIDNRIVAVDKVGAGIGEMVLVAQGSSARIGCGNPQAPIDAAIVGIIDEGQNLE
;
A
#
# COMPACT_ATOMS: atom_id res chain seq x y z
N MET A 1 4.73 -9.87 0.69
CA MET A 1 4.16 -8.95 1.71
C MET A 1 5.26 -8.09 2.31
N LEU A 2 4.96 -6.85 2.61
CA LEU A 2 5.87 -6.02 3.38
C LEU A 2 5.09 -5.21 4.43
N ILE A 3 5.84 -4.69 5.40
CA ILE A 3 5.31 -3.80 6.44
C ILE A 3 5.98 -2.45 6.25
N GLY A 4 5.20 -1.39 6.32
CA GLY A 4 5.72 -0.05 6.17
C GLY A 4 4.82 0.99 6.79
N LYS A 5 5.29 2.23 6.75
CA LYS A 5 4.56 3.39 7.26
C LYS A 5 4.06 4.23 6.10
N VAL A 6 2.81 4.64 6.17
CA VAL A 6 2.26 5.58 5.19
C VAL A 6 2.87 6.95 5.45
N VAL A 7 3.59 7.48 4.47
CA VAL A 7 4.29 8.76 4.59
C VAL A 7 3.72 9.86 3.69
N GLY A 8 2.82 9.51 2.80
CA GLY A 8 2.21 10.47 1.89
C GLY A 8 1.16 9.84 1.01
N TYR A 9 0.63 10.62 0.08
CA TYR A 9 -0.33 10.13 -0.90
C TYR A 9 -0.05 10.77 -2.26
N VAL A 10 -0.57 10.11 -3.30
CA VAL A 10 -0.41 10.56 -4.68
C VAL A 10 -1.78 10.90 -5.25
N VAL A 11 -1.91 12.10 -5.83
CA VAL A 11 -3.11 12.50 -6.54
C VAL A 11 -2.82 12.44 -8.03
N SER A 12 -3.62 11.65 -8.77
CA SER A 12 -3.54 11.57 -10.22
C SER A 12 -4.91 11.90 -10.81
N THR A 13 -4.97 12.97 -11.61
CA THR A 13 -6.21 13.40 -12.25
C THR A 13 -6.49 12.64 -13.53
N ARG A 14 -5.47 12.02 -14.13
CA ARG A 14 -5.60 11.17 -15.33
C ARG A 14 -4.93 9.85 -15.07
N LYS A 15 -5.68 8.77 -15.26
CA LYS A 15 -5.20 7.41 -15.02
C LYS A 15 -6.05 6.41 -15.79
N CYS A 16 -5.57 5.18 -15.87
CA CYS A 16 -6.32 4.08 -16.50
C CYS A 16 -7.67 3.87 -15.81
N ASP A 17 -8.68 3.47 -16.56
CA ASP A 17 -10.02 3.26 -16.02
C ASP A 17 -10.04 2.29 -14.84
N ASN A 18 -9.21 1.25 -14.87
CA ASN A 18 -9.11 0.27 -13.80
C ASN A 18 -8.52 0.83 -12.51
N LEU A 19 -7.99 2.07 -12.53
CA LEU A 19 -7.45 2.74 -11.35
C LEU A 19 -8.40 3.81 -10.80
N VAL A 20 -9.49 4.11 -11.50
CA VAL A 20 -10.46 5.11 -11.06
C VAL A 20 -11.11 4.65 -9.76
N GLY A 21 -11.20 5.57 -8.80
CA GLY A 21 -11.77 5.28 -7.49
C GLY A 21 -10.81 4.72 -6.47
N ASN A 22 -9.55 4.43 -6.87
CA ASN A 22 -8.53 3.95 -5.94
C ASN A 22 -7.75 5.13 -5.35
N LYS A 23 -7.38 5.00 -4.08
CA LYS A 23 -6.43 5.89 -3.44
C LYS A 23 -5.03 5.33 -3.57
N PHE A 24 -4.05 6.21 -3.78
CA PHE A 24 -2.65 5.83 -3.91
C PHE A 24 -1.87 6.42 -2.73
N MET A 25 -1.25 5.55 -1.95
CA MET A 25 -0.48 5.96 -0.78
C MET A 25 1.00 5.66 -0.98
N ILE A 26 1.85 6.53 -0.47
CA ILE A 26 3.30 6.31 -0.45
C ILE A 26 3.63 5.60 0.84
N VAL A 27 4.25 4.43 0.74
CA VAL A 27 4.61 3.60 1.88
C VAL A 27 6.12 3.48 1.97
N GLU A 28 6.66 3.75 3.14
CA GLU A 28 8.07 3.57 3.45
C GLU A 28 8.24 2.27 4.23
N PRO A 29 8.94 1.26 3.66
CA PRO A 29 9.15 0.00 4.37
C PRO A 29 9.90 0.19 5.69
N ILE A 30 9.61 -0.65 6.67
CA ILE A 30 10.31 -0.58 7.96
C ILE A 30 11.79 -0.90 7.78
N PRO A 31 12.69 -0.31 8.60
CA PRO A 31 14.15 -0.48 8.44
C PRO A 31 14.62 -1.92 8.52
N SER A 32 13.99 -2.76 9.31
CA SER A 32 14.40 -4.16 9.49
C SER A 32 14.27 -4.99 8.21
N LEU A 33 13.46 -4.57 7.24
CA LEU A 33 13.34 -5.25 5.95
C LEU A 33 14.49 -4.93 5.01
N LYS A 34 15.28 -3.90 5.30
CA LYS A 34 16.42 -3.46 4.48
C LYS A 34 16.03 -3.14 3.04
N ILE A 35 14.83 -2.57 2.87
CA ILE A 35 14.31 -2.11 1.59
C ILE A 35 14.40 -0.59 1.60
N ASP A 36 15.19 -0.02 0.69
CA ASP A 36 15.48 1.42 0.69
C ASP A 36 14.43 2.25 -0.05
N ASN A 37 13.72 1.65 -0.99
CA ASN A 37 12.79 2.38 -1.83
C ASN A 37 11.40 2.45 -1.22
N ARG A 38 10.81 3.65 -1.25
CA ARG A 38 9.38 3.82 -1.00
C ARG A 38 8.60 3.24 -2.16
N ILE A 39 7.38 2.80 -1.89
CA ILE A 39 6.50 2.23 -2.91
C ILE A 39 5.17 2.98 -2.91
N VAL A 40 4.48 2.92 -4.03
CA VAL A 40 3.11 3.42 -4.15
C VAL A 40 2.17 2.22 -4.09
N ALA A 41 1.27 2.23 -3.14
CA ALA A 41 0.31 1.15 -2.93
C ALA A 41 -1.11 1.69 -2.99
N VAL A 42 -2.02 0.89 -3.53
CA VAL A 42 -3.45 1.20 -3.51
C VAL A 42 -3.97 0.96 -2.10
N ASP A 43 -4.79 1.88 -1.58
CA ASP A 43 -5.41 1.74 -0.27
C ASP A 43 -6.89 1.37 -0.41
N LYS A 44 -7.25 0.23 0.15
CA LYS A 44 -8.63 -0.27 0.21
C LYS A 44 -9.16 -0.37 1.63
N VAL A 45 -8.35 -0.03 2.64
CA VAL A 45 -8.74 -0.22 4.05
C VAL A 45 -8.88 1.09 4.81
N GLY A 46 -8.58 2.22 4.17
CA GLY A 46 -8.71 3.53 4.82
C GLY A 46 -7.52 3.92 5.66
N ALA A 47 -6.31 3.56 5.25
CA ALA A 47 -5.10 3.92 5.97
C ALA A 47 -4.82 5.42 5.87
N GLY A 48 -4.35 6.01 6.96
CA GLY A 48 -3.95 7.41 7.02
C GLY A 48 -2.44 7.57 7.11
N ILE A 49 -1.98 8.80 6.85
CA ILE A 49 -0.56 9.15 6.99
C ILE A 49 -0.13 8.92 8.43
N GLY A 50 1.02 8.27 8.60
CA GLY A 50 1.58 7.94 9.91
C GLY A 50 1.23 6.55 10.40
N GLU A 51 0.26 5.88 9.77
CA GLU A 51 -0.13 4.53 10.18
C GLU A 51 0.82 3.48 9.61
N MET A 52 1.04 2.43 10.40
CA MET A 52 1.78 1.24 9.96
C MET A 52 0.81 0.32 9.22
N VAL A 53 1.24 -0.20 8.09
CA VAL A 53 0.37 -0.98 7.20
C VAL A 53 1.04 -2.25 6.72
N LEU A 54 0.19 -3.22 6.38
CA LEU A 54 0.59 -4.47 5.75
C LEU A 54 0.28 -4.36 4.26
N VAL A 55 1.28 -4.60 3.42
CA VAL A 55 1.19 -4.41 1.97
C VAL A 55 1.39 -5.73 1.25
N ALA A 56 0.40 -6.10 0.44
CA ALA A 56 0.52 -7.20 -0.51
C ALA A 56 1.18 -6.70 -1.79
N GLN A 57 2.00 -7.53 -2.42
CA GLN A 57 2.74 -7.17 -3.62
C GLN A 57 2.51 -8.18 -4.74
N GLY A 58 2.83 -7.76 -5.97
CA GLY A 58 2.69 -8.60 -7.16
C GLY A 58 1.23 -8.90 -7.48
N SER A 59 0.95 -10.11 -7.97
CA SER A 59 -0.41 -10.51 -8.33
C SER A 59 -1.34 -10.62 -7.13
N SER A 60 -0.81 -10.89 -5.93
CA SER A 60 -1.63 -10.89 -4.70
C SER A 60 -2.18 -9.50 -4.37
N ALA A 61 -1.51 -8.43 -4.81
CA ALA A 61 -2.00 -7.07 -4.62
C ALA A 61 -3.31 -6.85 -5.40
N ARG A 62 -3.40 -7.34 -6.62
CA ARG A 62 -4.62 -7.22 -7.44
C ARG A 62 -5.78 -7.99 -6.80
N ILE A 63 -5.49 -9.17 -6.29
CA ILE A 63 -6.49 -9.99 -5.58
C ILE A 63 -6.94 -9.26 -4.31
N GLY A 64 -5.99 -8.72 -3.53
CA GLY A 64 -6.29 -8.01 -2.30
C GLY A 64 -7.11 -6.74 -2.50
N CYS A 65 -6.97 -6.05 -3.64
CA CYS A 65 -7.79 -4.88 -3.95
C CYS A 65 -9.12 -5.20 -4.62
N GLY A 66 -9.39 -6.48 -4.91
CA GLY A 66 -10.66 -6.92 -5.48
C GLY A 66 -10.78 -6.75 -6.99
N ASN A 67 -9.70 -6.43 -7.69
CA ASN A 67 -9.72 -6.26 -9.14
C ASN A 67 -8.50 -6.92 -9.77
N PRO A 68 -8.61 -8.20 -10.19
CA PRO A 68 -7.47 -8.93 -10.77
C PRO A 68 -6.99 -8.38 -12.12
N GLN A 69 -7.77 -7.51 -12.77
CA GLN A 69 -7.42 -6.90 -14.05
C GLN A 69 -6.74 -5.52 -13.88
N ALA A 70 -6.68 -4.98 -12.68
CA ALA A 70 -6.10 -3.66 -12.46
C ALA A 70 -4.56 -3.69 -12.58
N PRO A 71 -3.93 -2.64 -13.13
CA PRO A 71 -2.47 -2.54 -13.21
C PRO A 71 -1.87 -2.12 -11.87
N ILE A 72 -1.98 -2.98 -10.87
CA ILE A 72 -1.59 -2.74 -9.49
C ILE A 72 -0.62 -3.84 -9.06
N ASP A 73 0.50 -3.47 -8.45
CA ASP A 73 1.48 -4.41 -7.93
C ASP A 73 1.74 -4.26 -6.43
N ALA A 74 1.06 -3.33 -5.78
CA ALA A 74 1.12 -3.17 -4.33
C ALA A 74 -0.23 -2.65 -3.82
N ALA A 75 -0.74 -3.28 -2.76
CA ALA A 75 -2.01 -2.89 -2.15
C ALA A 75 -1.92 -3.01 -0.63
N ILE A 76 -2.41 -1.96 0.06
CA ILE A 76 -2.54 -2.01 1.51
C ILE A 76 -3.73 -2.91 1.85
N VAL A 77 -3.46 -3.97 2.58
CA VAL A 77 -4.47 -4.97 2.94
C VAL A 77 -4.78 -5.01 4.44
N GLY A 78 -4.04 -4.26 5.24
CA GLY A 78 -4.30 -4.19 6.67
C GLY A 78 -3.60 -3.01 7.33
N ILE A 79 -4.12 -2.58 8.46
CA ILE A 79 -3.52 -1.58 9.32
C ILE A 79 -3.02 -2.30 10.56
N ILE A 80 -1.77 -2.03 10.94
CA ILE A 80 -1.12 -2.70 12.07
C ILE A 80 -1.30 -1.82 13.30
N ASP A 81 -1.84 -2.41 14.35
CA ASP A 81 -2.08 -1.72 15.61
C ASP A 81 -0.77 -1.35 16.32
N GLU A 82 -0.82 -0.29 17.10
CA GLU A 82 0.31 0.13 17.92
C GLU A 82 0.70 -0.95 18.93
N GLY A 83 1.97 -0.94 19.29
CA GLY A 83 2.49 -1.90 20.28
C GLY A 83 2.93 -3.24 19.71
N GLN A 84 2.81 -3.44 18.39
CA GLN A 84 3.32 -4.64 17.75
C GLN A 84 4.85 -4.61 17.69
N ASN A 85 5.46 -5.78 17.86
CA ASN A 85 6.90 -5.93 17.69
C ASN A 85 7.22 -6.17 16.21
N LEU A 86 7.83 -5.18 15.58
CA LEU A 86 8.13 -5.20 14.14
C LEU A 86 9.62 -5.40 13.82
N GLU A 87 10.40 -5.76 14.81
CA GLU A 87 11.84 -6.02 14.64
C GLU A 87 12.14 -7.47 14.28
#